data_b6714cea571dd5cc2d8d4cee9f134656
#
_entry.id   b6714cea571dd5cc2d8d4cee9f134656
#
_cell.length_a   1.000
_cell.length_b   1.000
_cell.length_c   1.000
_cell.angle_alpha   90.00
_cell.angle_beta   90.00
_cell.angle_gamma   90.00
#
_symmetry.space_group_name_H-M   'P 1'
#
loop_
_entity.id
_entity.type
_entity.pdbx_description
1 polymer ?
#
loop_
_entity_poly.entity_id
_entity_poly.type
_entity_poly.pdbx_seq_one_letter_code
_entity_poly.pdbx_strand_id
1 'polypeptide(L)'
;MAAFRKGAEYGYRMFECDAKLSADDVVFLMHDATLQRTTNGHGIGGEQSWQKLSQLDAGSWHSRHFSGEPLPTLANFAQYCIRNRFFLNIEIKPTPGVEFKTGEVVAQQAALLWQHEEVPPLLSSFQVESL
;
A
#
# COMPACT_ATOMS: atom_id res chain seq x y z
N MET A 1 3.27 4.27 -7.45
CA MET A 1 3.71 5.65 -7.08
C MET A 1 3.30 6.72 -8.08
N ALA A 2 3.22 6.43 -9.37
CA ALA A 2 2.88 7.43 -10.40
C ALA A 2 1.55 8.17 -10.15
N ALA A 3 0.47 7.46 -9.75
CA ALA A 3 -0.83 8.06 -9.45
C ALA A 3 -0.76 9.09 -8.30
N PHE A 4 -0.04 8.78 -7.23
CA PHE A 4 0.12 9.68 -6.09
C PHE A 4 0.91 10.93 -6.47
N ARG A 5 2.00 10.79 -7.24
CA ARG A 5 2.75 11.94 -7.78
C ARG A 5 1.85 12.83 -8.64
N LYS A 6 1.03 12.20 -9.50
CA LYS A 6 0.10 12.95 -10.34
C LYS A 6 -0.98 13.69 -9.53
N GLY A 7 -1.52 13.04 -8.49
CA GLY A 7 -2.44 13.69 -7.55
C GLY A 7 -1.81 14.93 -6.87
N ALA A 8 -0.55 14.80 -6.43
CA ALA A 8 0.17 15.92 -5.82
C ALA A 8 0.38 17.09 -6.80
N GLU A 9 0.67 16.81 -8.08
CA GLU A 9 0.75 17.84 -9.13
C GLU A 9 -0.57 18.61 -9.30
N TYR A 10 -1.73 17.94 -9.14
CA TYR A 10 -3.05 18.57 -9.14
C TYR A 10 -3.41 19.31 -7.85
N GLY A 11 -2.52 19.32 -6.87
CA GLY A 11 -2.70 20.06 -5.62
C GLY A 11 -3.33 19.25 -4.47
N TYR A 12 -3.58 17.97 -4.63
CA TYR A 12 -4.04 17.13 -3.52
C TYR A 12 -2.97 17.05 -2.43
N ARG A 13 -3.41 17.08 -1.17
CA ARG A 13 -2.54 17.06 0.02
C ARG A 13 -2.90 15.94 1.00
N MET A 14 -3.96 15.24 0.75
CA MET A 14 -4.37 14.05 1.48
C MET A 14 -4.61 12.92 0.48
N PHE A 15 -4.07 11.76 0.81
CA PHE A 15 -4.16 10.55 0.00
C PHE A 15 -4.77 9.42 0.81
N GLU A 16 -5.25 8.44 0.10
CA GLU A 16 -5.70 7.17 0.64
C GLU A 16 -4.95 6.05 -0.08
N CYS A 17 -4.70 4.95 0.63
CA CYS A 17 -4.12 3.75 0.04
C CYS A 17 -4.60 2.49 0.74
N ASP A 18 -4.69 1.40 -0.03
CA ASP A 18 -5.03 0.07 0.46
C ASP A 18 -3.76 -0.71 0.83
N ALA A 19 -3.60 -1.03 2.10
CA ALA A 19 -2.47 -1.78 2.63
C ALA A 19 -2.80 -3.27 2.79
N LYS A 20 -1.95 -4.12 2.24
CA LYS A 20 -2.00 -5.58 2.35
C LYS A 20 -0.69 -6.12 2.91
N LEU A 21 -0.77 -7.32 3.47
CA LEU A 21 0.40 -8.05 3.96
C LEU A 21 0.77 -9.15 2.96
N SER A 22 2.05 -9.22 2.58
CA SER A 22 2.59 -10.34 1.81
C SER A 22 2.75 -11.59 2.69
N ALA A 23 3.01 -12.75 2.10
CA ALA A 23 3.21 -14.00 2.82
C ALA A 23 4.40 -13.97 3.80
N ASP A 24 5.36 -13.07 3.58
CA ASP A 24 6.55 -12.83 4.39
C ASP A 24 6.51 -11.48 5.14
N ASP A 25 5.30 -11.02 5.46
CA ASP A 25 5.01 -9.89 6.34
C ASP A 25 5.50 -8.51 5.87
N VAL A 26 5.66 -8.31 4.57
CA VAL A 26 5.91 -6.98 4.00
C VAL A 26 4.59 -6.28 3.68
N VAL A 27 4.39 -5.06 4.19
CA VAL A 27 3.21 -4.26 3.87
C VAL A 27 3.39 -3.60 2.51
N PHE A 28 2.51 -3.93 1.57
CA PHE A 28 2.48 -3.39 0.21
C PHE A 28 1.11 -2.79 -0.13
N LEU A 29 1.07 -1.95 -1.16
CA LEU A 29 -0.15 -1.22 -1.53
C LEU A 29 -0.80 -1.83 -2.77
N MET A 30 -2.05 -2.27 -2.59
CA MET A 30 -2.86 -2.83 -3.67
C MET A 30 -4.32 -2.94 -3.25
N HIS A 31 -5.25 -2.50 -4.10
CA HIS A 31 -6.69 -2.56 -3.82
C HIS A 31 -7.23 -4.00 -3.85
N ASP A 32 -7.04 -4.71 -4.96
CA ASP A 32 -7.64 -6.03 -5.19
C ASP A 32 -6.99 -7.13 -4.36
N ALA A 33 -7.74 -8.19 -4.08
CA ALA A 33 -7.19 -9.41 -3.49
C ALA A 33 -6.25 -10.13 -4.48
N THR A 34 -6.55 -10.06 -5.77
CA THR A 34 -5.82 -10.76 -6.84
C THR A 34 -4.98 -9.81 -7.68
N LEU A 35 -3.89 -10.32 -8.27
CA LEU A 35 -2.88 -9.54 -8.97
C LEU A 35 -3.26 -9.13 -10.41
N GLN A 36 -4.22 -9.83 -11.03
CA GLN A 36 -4.41 -9.84 -12.49
C GLN A 36 -4.89 -8.50 -13.09
N ARG A 37 -5.72 -7.73 -12.37
CA ARG A 37 -6.32 -6.51 -12.94
C ARG A 37 -5.30 -5.39 -13.12
N THR A 38 -4.38 -5.23 -12.18
CA THR A 38 -3.49 -4.07 -12.11
C THR A 38 -2.00 -4.43 -12.14
N THR A 39 -1.67 -5.69 -12.40
CA THR A 39 -0.29 -6.15 -12.57
C THR A 39 -0.18 -7.19 -13.68
N ASN A 40 1.04 -7.55 -14.03
CA ASN A 40 1.34 -8.69 -14.91
C ASN A 40 1.42 -10.03 -14.15
N GLY A 41 1.08 -10.05 -12.84
CA GLY A 41 1.07 -11.25 -12.00
C GLY A 41 -0.29 -11.94 -11.95
N HIS A 42 -0.33 -13.09 -11.27
CA HIS A 42 -1.52 -13.92 -11.08
C HIS A 42 -1.63 -14.43 -9.63
N GLY A 43 -2.86 -14.75 -9.22
CA GLY A 43 -3.16 -15.29 -7.90
C GLY A 43 -3.42 -14.20 -6.86
N ILE A 44 -3.50 -14.62 -5.59
CA ILE A 44 -3.79 -13.76 -4.44
C ILE A 44 -2.49 -13.08 -4.00
N GLY A 45 -2.50 -11.74 -3.91
CA GLY A 45 -1.32 -10.96 -3.55
C GLY A 45 -0.76 -11.31 -2.17
N GLY A 46 -1.64 -11.43 -1.16
CA GLY A 46 -1.22 -11.77 0.21
C GLY A 46 -0.64 -13.20 0.40
N GLU A 47 -0.79 -14.07 -0.60
CA GLU A 47 -0.20 -15.41 -0.59
C GLU A 47 1.19 -15.46 -1.26
N GLN A 48 1.64 -14.34 -1.82
CA GLN A 48 2.94 -14.25 -2.49
C GLN A 48 3.98 -13.60 -1.57
N SER A 49 5.25 -14.05 -1.70
CA SER A 49 6.37 -13.38 -1.03
C SER A 49 6.64 -12.01 -1.65
N TRP A 50 7.18 -11.10 -0.86
CA TRP A 50 7.58 -9.78 -1.37
C TRP A 50 8.62 -9.89 -2.50
N GLN A 51 9.52 -10.88 -2.44
CA GLN A 51 10.47 -11.14 -3.51
C GLN A 51 9.78 -11.31 -4.87
N LYS A 52 8.63 -12.01 -4.93
CA LYS A 52 7.84 -12.16 -6.17
C LYS A 52 7.06 -10.88 -6.50
N LEU A 53 6.38 -10.30 -5.52
CA LEU A 53 5.55 -9.09 -5.70
C LEU A 53 6.37 -7.91 -6.21
N SER A 54 7.59 -7.72 -5.72
CA SER A 54 8.49 -6.63 -6.11
C SER A 54 8.97 -6.68 -7.55
N GLN A 55 8.83 -7.83 -8.23
CA GLN A 55 9.21 -8.01 -9.64
C GLN A 55 8.05 -7.70 -10.62
N LEU A 56 6.86 -7.45 -10.09
CA LEU A 56 5.68 -7.24 -10.93
C LEU A 56 5.65 -5.83 -11.51
N ASP A 57 5.17 -5.75 -12.74
CA ASP A 57 4.81 -4.49 -13.40
C ASP A 57 3.37 -4.15 -13.02
N ALA A 58 3.19 -3.08 -12.27
CA ALA A 58 1.89 -2.55 -11.85
C ALA A 58 1.49 -1.26 -12.61
N GLY A 59 2.09 -1.00 -13.75
CA GLY A 59 1.80 0.21 -14.55
C GLY A 59 1.35 -0.06 -15.98
N SER A 60 1.86 -1.09 -16.65
CA SER A 60 1.56 -1.37 -18.07
C SER A 60 0.09 -1.64 -18.35
N TRP A 61 -0.68 -2.13 -17.36
CA TRP A 61 -2.13 -2.34 -17.48
C TRP A 61 -2.89 -1.03 -17.78
N HIS A 62 -2.39 0.09 -17.30
CA HIS A 62 -2.97 1.41 -17.57
C HIS A 62 -2.52 1.96 -18.91
N SER A 63 -1.21 2.01 -19.15
CA SER A 63 -0.64 2.37 -20.44
C SER A 63 0.86 2.03 -20.51
N ARG A 64 1.43 1.95 -21.72
CA ARG A 64 2.87 1.73 -21.93
C ARG A 64 3.76 2.79 -21.30
N HIS A 65 3.22 4.00 -21.07
CA HIS A 65 3.96 5.08 -20.42
C HIS A 65 4.35 4.73 -18.98
N PHE A 66 3.58 3.88 -18.30
CA PHE A 66 3.83 3.44 -16.93
C PHE A 66 4.44 2.04 -16.84
N SER A 67 4.94 1.51 -17.96
CA SER A 67 5.59 0.19 -17.96
C SER A 67 6.76 0.16 -16.98
N GLY A 68 6.83 -0.90 -16.18
CA GLY A 68 7.85 -1.09 -15.16
C GLY A 68 7.59 -0.35 -13.83
N GLU A 69 6.43 0.31 -13.66
CA GLU A 69 6.06 0.86 -12.35
C GLU A 69 5.86 -0.29 -11.35
N PRO A 70 6.62 -0.37 -10.24
CA PRO A 70 6.50 -1.47 -9.31
C PRO A 70 5.31 -1.31 -8.36
N LEU A 71 4.91 -2.39 -7.71
CA LEU A 71 4.04 -2.31 -6.51
C LEU A 71 4.78 -1.51 -5.44
N PRO A 72 4.16 -0.47 -4.84
CA PRO A 72 4.79 0.27 -3.75
C PRO A 72 4.66 -0.49 -2.42
N THR A 73 5.65 -0.33 -1.54
CA THR A 73 5.50 -0.68 -0.13
C THR A 73 4.88 0.49 0.65
N LEU A 74 4.27 0.18 1.80
CA LEU A 74 3.82 1.24 2.72
C LEU A 74 5.00 2.14 3.13
N ALA A 75 6.18 1.58 3.40
CA ALA A 75 7.35 2.34 3.78
C ALA A 75 7.77 3.37 2.72
N ASN A 76 7.79 2.98 1.44
CA ASN A 76 8.14 3.90 0.35
C ASN A 76 7.11 5.02 0.19
N PHE A 77 5.82 4.70 0.33
CA PHE A 77 4.76 5.70 0.21
C PHE A 77 4.71 6.63 1.43
N ALA A 78 4.91 6.08 2.64
CA ALA A 78 5.02 6.86 3.87
C ALA A 78 6.13 7.92 3.78
N GLN A 79 7.33 7.51 3.35
CA GLN A 79 8.45 8.45 3.15
C GLN A 79 8.10 9.56 2.14
N TYR A 80 7.37 9.23 1.08
CA TYR A 80 6.89 10.25 0.12
C TYR A 80 5.91 11.21 0.78
N CYS A 81 4.93 10.72 1.56
CA CYS A 81 3.97 11.56 2.26
C CYS A 81 4.63 12.46 3.30
N ILE A 82 5.49 11.91 4.14
CA ILE A 82 6.19 12.64 5.20
C ILE A 82 7.07 13.76 4.62
N ARG A 83 7.91 13.45 3.62
CA ARG A 83 8.79 14.46 3.00
C ARG A 83 8.03 15.63 2.36
N ASN A 84 6.81 15.39 1.89
CA ASN A 84 5.98 16.40 1.24
C ASN A 84 4.90 16.98 2.17
N ARG A 85 4.85 16.55 3.45
CA ARG A 85 3.83 16.95 4.43
C ARG A 85 2.40 16.67 3.95
N PHE A 86 2.21 15.49 3.36
CA PHE A 86 0.90 15.00 2.94
C PHE A 86 0.26 14.17 4.04
N PHE A 87 -1.05 14.30 4.18
CA PHE A 87 -1.86 13.45 5.06
C PHE A 87 -2.16 12.12 4.36
N LEU A 88 -2.35 11.08 5.16
CA LEU A 88 -2.63 9.75 4.64
C LEU A 88 -3.73 9.05 5.44
N ASN A 89 -4.68 8.44 4.73
CA ASN A 89 -5.52 7.37 5.25
C ASN A 89 -4.99 6.02 4.73
N ILE A 90 -4.69 5.10 5.61
CA ILE A 90 -4.28 3.74 5.29
C ILE A 90 -5.49 2.83 5.53
N GLU A 91 -6.14 2.36 4.45
CA GLU A 91 -7.14 1.31 4.57
C GLU A 91 -6.44 -0.04 4.73
N ILE A 92 -6.68 -0.70 5.85
CA ILE A 92 -6.16 -2.05 6.12
C ILE A 92 -7.06 -3.05 5.42
N LYS A 93 -6.52 -3.75 4.44
CA LYS A 93 -7.24 -4.64 3.52
C LYS A 93 -6.67 -6.06 3.55
N PRO A 94 -6.99 -6.83 4.61
CA PRO A 94 -6.36 -8.13 4.85
C PRO A 94 -6.75 -9.17 3.80
N THR A 95 -5.89 -10.17 3.62
CA THR A 95 -6.28 -11.43 3.03
C THR A 95 -7.12 -12.21 4.05
N PRO A 96 -8.21 -12.88 3.65
CA PRO A 96 -9.05 -13.63 4.59
C PRO A 96 -8.24 -14.63 5.44
N GLY A 97 -8.49 -14.63 6.74
CA GLY A 97 -7.83 -15.48 7.72
C GLY A 97 -6.58 -14.89 8.39
N VAL A 98 -6.15 -13.68 7.96
CA VAL A 98 -5.02 -12.97 8.57
C VAL A 98 -5.36 -11.51 8.94
N GLU A 99 -6.64 -11.27 9.25
CA GLU A 99 -7.18 -9.94 9.54
C GLU A 99 -6.44 -9.27 10.69
N PHE A 100 -6.44 -9.92 11.86
CA PHE A 100 -5.76 -9.39 13.05
C PHE A 100 -4.27 -9.15 12.81
N LYS A 101 -3.57 -10.13 12.22
CA LYS A 101 -2.14 -10.01 11.91
C LYS A 101 -1.86 -8.84 10.96
N THR A 102 -2.70 -8.66 9.94
CA THR A 102 -2.53 -7.54 9.00
C THR A 102 -2.69 -6.21 9.71
N GLY A 103 -3.71 -6.08 10.56
CA GLY A 103 -3.93 -4.89 11.38
C GLY A 103 -2.76 -4.59 12.28
N GLU A 104 -2.29 -5.57 13.04
CA GLU A 104 -1.16 -5.44 13.95
C GLU A 104 0.12 -4.96 13.22
N VAL A 105 0.49 -5.62 12.12
CA VAL A 105 1.72 -5.28 11.37
C VAL A 105 1.62 -3.90 10.74
N VAL A 106 0.46 -3.54 10.15
CA VAL A 106 0.25 -2.20 9.56
C VAL A 106 0.31 -1.13 10.64
N ALA A 107 -0.35 -1.32 11.79
CA ALA A 107 -0.36 -0.35 12.89
C ALA A 107 1.05 -0.15 13.47
N GLN A 108 1.79 -1.24 13.72
CA GLN A 108 3.17 -1.17 14.21
C GLN A 108 4.08 -0.43 13.22
N GLN A 109 3.97 -0.74 11.92
CA GLN A 109 4.77 -0.08 10.90
C GLN A 109 4.39 1.41 10.77
N ALA A 110 3.10 1.75 10.80
CA ALA A 110 2.65 3.14 10.78
C ALA A 110 3.18 3.92 11.98
N ALA A 111 3.07 3.37 13.20
CA ALA A 111 3.59 3.99 14.42
C ALA A 111 5.09 4.26 14.32
N LEU A 112 5.87 3.31 13.79
CA LEU A 112 7.32 3.48 13.61
C LEU A 112 7.66 4.55 12.57
N LEU A 113 6.97 4.55 11.43
CA LEU A 113 7.25 5.48 10.33
C LEU A 113 6.90 6.94 10.68
N TRP A 114 5.81 7.16 11.44
CA TRP A 114 5.36 8.51 11.84
C TRP A 114 5.76 8.89 13.29
N GLN A 115 6.67 8.15 13.94
CA GLN A 115 7.04 8.38 15.34
C GLN A 115 7.53 9.80 15.66
N HIS A 116 8.00 10.55 14.67
CA HIS A 116 8.48 11.93 14.82
C HIS A 116 7.59 12.98 14.15
N GLU A 117 6.45 12.54 13.61
CA GLU A 117 5.52 13.43 12.92
C GLU A 117 4.42 13.91 13.87
N GLU A 118 4.03 15.16 13.76
CA GLU A 118 2.97 15.75 14.58
C GLU A 118 1.60 15.13 14.31
N VAL A 119 1.34 14.76 13.05
CA VAL A 119 0.07 14.18 12.62
C VAL A 119 0.31 12.77 12.09
N PRO A 120 -0.13 11.73 12.82
CA PRO A 120 -0.07 10.35 12.34
C PRO A 120 -1.07 10.11 11.20
N PRO A 121 -0.93 9.01 10.44
CA PRO A 121 -1.92 8.62 9.45
C PRO A 121 -3.22 8.18 10.12
N LEU A 122 -4.33 8.29 9.41
CA LEU A 122 -5.56 7.60 9.76
C LEU A 122 -5.43 6.11 9.40
N LEU A 123 -6.00 5.25 10.25
CA LEU A 123 -6.18 3.83 9.93
C LEU A 123 -7.67 3.56 9.77
N SER A 124 -8.04 2.85 8.72
CA SER A 124 -9.41 2.42 8.47
C SER A 124 -9.44 0.97 7.97
N SER A 125 -10.54 0.28 8.14
CA SER A 125 -10.77 -1.05 7.58
C SER A 125 -12.27 -1.35 7.51
N PHE A 126 -12.67 -2.18 6.54
CA PHE A 126 -13.98 -2.82 6.51
C PHE A 126 -14.00 -4.13 7.31
N GLN A 127 -12.86 -4.57 7.84
CA GLN A 127 -12.72 -5.75 8.71
C GLN A 127 -12.42 -5.27 10.13
N VAL A 128 -13.39 -5.45 11.04
CA VAL A 128 -13.28 -4.97 12.43
C VAL A 128 -12.07 -5.59 13.14
N GLU A 129 -11.76 -6.84 12.84
CA GLU A 129 -10.64 -7.58 13.42
C GLU A 129 -9.26 -7.00 13.03
N SER A 130 -9.21 -6.09 12.04
CA SER A 130 -7.99 -5.41 11.61
C SER A 130 -7.79 -4.04 12.26
N LEU A 131 -8.71 -3.60 13.12
CA LEU A 131 -8.64 -2.34 13.87
C LEU A 131 -8.49 -2.59 15.37
#